data_043ce3dca7000ee7b5d58834ef84b182
#
_entry.id   043ce3dca7000ee7b5d58834ef84b182
#
_cell.length_a   1.000
_cell.length_b   1.000
_cell.length_c   1.000
_cell.angle_alpha   90.00
_cell.angle_beta   90.00
_cell.angle_gamma   90.00
#
_symmetry.space_group_name_H-M   'P 1'
#
loop_
_entity.id
_entity.type
_entity.pdbx_description
1 polymer ?
#
loop_
_entity_poly.entity_id
_entity_poly.type
_entity_poly.pdbx_seq_one_letter_code
_entity_poly.pdbx_strand_id
1 'polypeptide(L)'
;MNPGDRPGPDAGAGFVPPIYPYDKLDELAALAQRHEGGVVDLSVGTPCDPPPAVVLEALAGSGTERGYPSSIGTAEYREAALAWMSRRFKVDTTGVAVAACIGTKEFVAGLPHWLRLRTPSRDTVLCPLLAYPTYEMGAILAGCRAVTVPTRPDGTMELASISAEDAARALCLWVNSPANPGGHLEDLAAVAAWGRSNGVPVFSDECYVEFTWAGPCSTILQHGTEGLVCVHSLSKRSNLAGLRAGFFAGDAGLVGYLSRLRQHAGFMVPGPVQHAGAVALGEDSHVERQRAIYLARLERFAEILSQSGIDARLPSGSFYLWVAVPKGFEPHGGAGEANPAWALTRWLAGHGGVLVAPGDTYGPAGSGHVRVALVQPDDHLELVARRLHATRLS
;
A
#
# COMPACT_ATOMS: atom_id res chain seq x y z
N MET A 1 20.88 16.88 4.69
CA MET A 1 21.51 16.55 3.41
C MET A 1 20.47 16.67 2.31
N ASN A 2 20.76 17.40 1.25
CA ASN A 2 19.85 17.55 0.12
C ASN A 2 19.56 16.17 -0.52
N PRO A 3 18.33 15.89 -0.99
CA PRO A 3 17.98 14.62 -1.64
C PRO A 3 18.83 14.28 -2.87
N GLY A 4 19.57 15.24 -3.41
CA GLY A 4 20.47 15.07 -4.55
C GLY A 4 21.91 14.61 -4.23
N ASP A 5 22.31 14.58 -2.95
CA ASP A 5 23.69 14.30 -2.53
C ASP A 5 23.94 12.87 -2.04
N ARG A 6 23.16 11.91 -2.48
CA ARG A 6 23.59 10.51 -2.30
C ARG A 6 24.71 10.24 -3.30
N PRO A 7 25.92 9.85 -2.87
CA PRO A 7 26.95 9.43 -3.80
C PRO A 7 26.37 8.29 -4.64
N GLY A 8 26.43 8.45 -5.96
CA GLY A 8 26.17 7.34 -6.87
C GLY A 8 27.07 6.18 -6.47
N PRO A 9 26.66 4.91 -6.71
CA PRO A 9 27.47 3.76 -6.36
C PRO A 9 28.86 3.97 -6.96
N ASP A 10 29.90 3.87 -6.11
CA ASP A 10 31.28 3.83 -6.57
C ASP A 10 31.37 2.80 -7.70
N ALA A 11 31.99 3.18 -8.82
CA ALA A 11 32.15 2.30 -9.97
C ALA A 11 33.09 1.13 -9.60
N GLY A 12 32.54 0.13 -8.91
CA GLY A 12 33.26 -1.03 -8.35
C GLY A 12 32.61 -1.63 -7.11
N ALA A 13 31.79 -0.89 -6.36
CA ALA A 13 31.02 -1.44 -5.25
C ALA A 13 29.66 -1.92 -5.77
N GLY A 14 29.31 -3.20 -5.59
CA GLY A 14 28.00 -3.75 -5.93
C GLY A 14 26.88 -3.08 -5.14
N PHE A 15 25.62 -3.22 -5.62
CA PHE A 15 24.45 -2.72 -4.91
C PHE A 15 24.31 -3.41 -3.54
N VAL A 16 24.25 -2.61 -2.47
CA VAL A 16 23.97 -3.09 -1.11
C VAL A 16 22.53 -2.72 -0.79
N PRO A 17 21.63 -3.71 -0.60
CA PRO A 17 20.25 -3.43 -0.22
C PRO A 17 20.20 -2.65 1.09
N PRO A 18 19.35 -1.61 1.21
CA PRO A 18 19.13 -0.94 2.48
C PRO A 18 18.46 -1.89 3.47
N ILE A 19 18.64 -1.61 4.77
CA ILE A 19 17.88 -2.32 5.84
C ILE A 19 16.38 -2.14 5.57
N TYR A 20 15.64 -3.25 5.63
CA TYR A 20 14.20 -3.20 5.46
C TYR A 20 13.57 -2.31 6.55
N PRO A 21 12.70 -1.35 6.22
CA PRO A 21 12.28 -0.31 7.17
C PRO A 21 11.72 -0.85 8.48
N TYR A 22 10.98 -1.96 8.46
CA TYR A 22 10.36 -2.55 9.65
C TYR A 22 11.35 -3.32 10.53
N ASP A 23 12.49 -3.78 10.00
CA ASP A 23 13.54 -4.45 10.79
C ASP A 23 14.21 -3.47 11.77
N LYS A 24 14.07 -2.16 11.56
CA LYS A 24 14.53 -1.13 12.48
C LYS A 24 13.70 -0.99 13.74
N LEU A 25 12.56 -1.68 13.81
CA LEU A 25 11.63 -1.61 14.94
C LEU A 25 11.91 -2.65 16.05
N ASP A 26 12.87 -3.54 15.86
CA ASP A 26 13.12 -4.67 16.77
C ASP A 26 13.33 -4.26 18.23
N GLU A 27 14.10 -3.18 18.47
CA GLU A 27 14.32 -2.67 19.82
C GLU A 27 13.02 -2.15 20.47
N LEU A 28 12.18 -1.49 19.68
CA LEU A 28 10.89 -0.97 20.15
C LEU A 28 9.87 -2.08 20.34
N ALA A 29 9.91 -3.11 19.49
CA ALA A 29 9.13 -4.33 19.68
C ALA A 29 9.49 -5.03 20.97
N ALA A 30 10.81 -5.15 21.29
CA ALA A 30 11.29 -5.72 22.54
C ALA A 30 10.88 -4.87 23.77
N LEU A 31 10.84 -3.54 23.63
CA LEU A 31 10.33 -2.65 24.66
C LEU A 31 8.83 -2.88 24.92
N ALA A 32 8.03 -2.88 23.87
CA ALA A 32 6.58 -3.10 23.94
C ALA A 32 6.23 -4.50 24.48
N GLN A 33 7.04 -5.51 24.18
CA GLN A 33 6.85 -6.90 24.64
C GLN A 33 6.91 -7.06 26.16
N ARG A 34 7.50 -6.10 26.89
CA ARG A 34 7.62 -6.18 28.37
C ARG A 34 6.30 -5.94 29.10
N HIS A 35 5.30 -5.41 28.42
CA HIS A 35 3.97 -5.20 29.02
C HIS A 35 3.25 -6.52 29.25
N GLU A 36 2.41 -6.56 30.29
CA GLU A 36 1.50 -7.69 30.51
C GLU A 36 0.60 -7.87 29.28
N GLY A 37 0.54 -9.08 28.72
CA GLY A 37 -0.17 -9.38 27.46
C GLY A 37 0.67 -9.13 26.19
N GLY A 38 1.95 -8.71 26.34
CA GLY A 38 2.89 -8.60 25.22
C GLY A 38 2.69 -7.38 24.32
N VAL A 39 3.38 -7.36 23.17
CA VAL A 39 3.30 -6.30 22.17
C VAL A 39 1.98 -6.37 21.37
N VAL A 40 1.37 -5.23 21.14
CA VAL A 40 0.30 -5.07 20.13
C VAL A 40 0.92 -4.41 18.90
N ASP A 41 1.12 -5.19 17.83
CA ASP A 41 1.79 -4.70 16.62
C ASP A 41 0.79 -4.06 15.64
N LEU A 42 0.80 -2.74 15.59
CA LEU A 42 0.06 -1.89 14.65
C LEU A 42 0.99 -1.21 13.62
N SER A 43 2.23 -1.70 13.47
CA SER A 43 3.21 -1.15 12.52
C SER A 43 3.01 -1.69 11.11
N VAL A 44 2.62 -2.96 10.98
CA VAL A 44 2.46 -3.64 9.68
C VAL A 44 0.97 -3.84 9.36
N GLY A 45 0.53 -3.39 8.19
CA GLY A 45 -0.86 -3.51 7.75
C GLY A 45 -1.22 -4.94 7.26
N THR A 46 -0.97 -5.97 8.06
CA THR A 46 -1.36 -7.34 7.76
C THR A 46 -2.66 -7.68 8.49
N PRO A 47 -3.79 -7.92 7.79
CA PRO A 47 -5.05 -8.28 8.42
C PRO A 47 -4.91 -9.51 9.32
N CYS A 48 -5.46 -9.44 10.52
CA CYS A 48 -5.47 -10.55 11.49
C CYS A 48 -6.78 -11.34 11.46
N ASP A 49 -7.87 -10.72 10.98
CA ASP A 49 -9.18 -11.37 10.93
C ASP A 49 -9.15 -12.56 9.96
N PRO A 50 -9.91 -13.62 10.23
CA PRO A 50 -9.88 -14.82 9.39
C PRO A 50 -10.36 -14.55 7.96
N PRO A 51 -9.79 -15.24 6.97
CA PRO A 51 -10.35 -15.25 5.62
C PRO A 51 -11.77 -15.82 5.60
N PRO A 52 -12.59 -15.47 4.59
CA PRO A 52 -13.94 -16.02 4.45
C PRO A 52 -13.91 -17.56 4.30
N ALA A 53 -14.79 -18.29 5.01
CA ALA A 53 -14.84 -19.76 4.97
C ALA A 53 -15.01 -20.29 3.55
N VAL A 54 -15.92 -19.68 2.76
CA VAL A 54 -16.16 -20.08 1.36
C VAL A 54 -14.90 -20.00 0.49
N VAL A 55 -13.99 -19.08 0.78
CA VAL A 55 -12.71 -18.93 0.06
C VAL A 55 -11.73 -20.03 0.48
N LEU A 56 -11.71 -20.39 1.77
CA LEU A 56 -10.88 -21.49 2.26
C LEU A 56 -11.37 -22.84 1.72
N GLU A 57 -12.67 -23.04 1.62
CA GLU A 57 -13.29 -24.23 1.01
C GLU A 57 -12.93 -24.31 -0.48
N ALA A 58 -13.02 -23.22 -1.22
CA ALA A 58 -12.61 -23.15 -2.62
C ALA A 58 -11.12 -23.43 -2.80
N LEU A 59 -10.27 -22.92 -1.92
CA LEU A 59 -8.84 -23.19 -1.93
C LEU A 59 -8.55 -24.68 -1.77
N ALA A 60 -9.22 -25.34 -0.80
CA ALA A 60 -9.03 -26.76 -0.50
C ALA A 60 -9.62 -27.68 -1.59
N GLY A 61 -10.71 -27.26 -2.25
CA GLY A 61 -11.44 -28.05 -3.24
C GLY A 61 -11.11 -27.75 -4.70
N SER A 62 -10.05 -26.98 -4.98
CA SER A 62 -9.79 -26.44 -6.32
C SER A 62 -9.53 -27.49 -7.41
N GLY A 63 -8.87 -28.60 -7.07
CA GLY A 63 -8.50 -29.68 -8.02
C GLY A 63 -7.47 -29.25 -9.08
N THR A 64 -6.79 -28.11 -8.89
CA THR A 64 -5.88 -27.50 -9.87
C THR A 64 -4.39 -27.62 -9.51
N GLU A 65 -4.03 -28.55 -8.62
CA GLU A 65 -2.68 -28.72 -8.07
C GLU A 65 -1.67 -29.34 -9.04
N ARG A 66 -2.15 -30.07 -10.06
CA ARG A 66 -1.30 -30.93 -10.93
C ARG A 66 -0.71 -30.22 -12.14
N GLY A 67 -1.32 -29.14 -12.61
CA GLY A 67 -0.91 -28.46 -13.83
C GLY A 67 -0.16 -27.15 -13.53
N TYR A 68 0.72 -26.74 -14.44
CA TYR A 68 1.23 -25.36 -14.38
C TYR A 68 0.06 -24.39 -14.57
N PRO A 69 -0.12 -23.43 -13.65
CA PRO A 69 -1.18 -22.43 -13.78
C PRO A 69 -0.88 -21.44 -14.91
N SER A 70 -1.92 -20.84 -15.46
CA SER A 70 -1.76 -19.75 -16.43
C SER A 70 -1.10 -18.54 -15.79
N SER A 71 0.01 -18.05 -16.36
CA SER A 71 0.71 -16.86 -15.85
C SER A 71 -0.14 -15.58 -15.92
N ILE A 72 -0.96 -15.45 -16.97
CA ILE A 72 -1.89 -14.31 -17.11
C ILE A 72 -3.09 -14.42 -16.14
N GLY A 73 -3.28 -15.57 -15.55
CA GLY A 73 -4.48 -15.93 -14.78
C GLY A 73 -5.44 -16.79 -15.57
N THR A 74 -6.17 -17.68 -14.88
CA THR A 74 -7.24 -18.48 -15.49
C THR A 74 -8.35 -17.57 -16.04
N ALA A 75 -9.15 -18.07 -16.98
CA ALA A 75 -10.31 -17.32 -17.48
C ALA A 75 -11.25 -16.98 -16.32
N GLU A 76 -11.54 -17.93 -15.44
CA GLU A 76 -12.36 -17.75 -14.24
C GLU A 76 -11.87 -16.58 -13.37
N TYR A 77 -10.57 -16.53 -13.06
CA TYR A 77 -9.99 -15.47 -12.21
C TYR A 77 -10.10 -14.08 -12.87
N ARG A 78 -9.81 -14.00 -14.17
CA ARG A 78 -9.87 -12.74 -14.91
C ARG A 78 -11.30 -12.24 -15.10
N GLU A 79 -12.24 -13.15 -15.39
CA GLU A 79 -13.67 -12.84 -15.51
C GLU A 79 -14.26 -12.39 -14.18
N ALA A 80 -13.88 -13.04 -13.07
CA ALA A 80 -14.26 -12.62 -11.73
C ALA A 80 -13.74 -11.21 -11.39
N ALA A 81 -12.51 -10.88 -11.79
CA ALA A 81 -11.94 -9.54 -11.60
C ALA A 81 -12.71 -8.47 -12.40
N LEU A 82 -13.02 -8.74 -13.67
CA LEU A 82 -13.83 -7.84 -14.51
C LEU A 82 -15.24 -7.65 -13.94
N ALA A 83 -15.91 -8.74 -13.56
CA ALA A 83 -17.24 -8.72 -12.96
C ALA A 83 -17.25 -7.92 -11.64
N TRP A 84 -16.20 -8.09 -10.82
CA TRP A 84 -16.04 -7.32 -9.59
C TRP A 84 -15.87 -5.82 -9.86
N MET A 85 -15.00 -5.41 -10.78
CA MET A 85 -14.81 -4.01 -11.13
C MET A 85 -16.09 -3.38 -11.68
N SER A 86 -16.82 -4.08 -12.54
CA SER A 86 -18.11 -3.62 -13.07
C SER A 86 -19.14 -3.48 -11.94
N ARG A 87 -19.25 -4.46 -11.07
CA ARG A 87 -20.24 -4.49 -9.98
C ARG A 87 -19.95 -3.43 -8.91
N ARG A 88 -18.70 -3.32 -8.46
CA ARG A 88 -18.32 -2.44 -7.35
C ARG A 88 -18.06 -0.99 -7.76
N PHE A 89 -17.48 -0.75 -8.93
CA PHE A 89 -17.04 0.57 -9.34
C PHE A 89 -17.75 1.10 -10.58
N LYS A 90 -18.69 0.33 -11.14
CA LYS A 90 -19.42 0.72 -12.37
C LYS A 90 -18.50 0.98 -13.57
N VAL A 91 -17.38 0.26 -13.63
CA VAL A 91 -16.47 0.33 -14.78
C VAL A 91 -17.10 -0.38 -15.98
N ASP A 92 -17.06 0.25 -17.14
CA ASP A 92 -17.24 -0.46 -18.41
C ASP A 92 -15.99 -1.29 -18.68
N THR A 93 -16.15 -2.59 -18.59
CA THR A 93 -15.04 -3.54 -18.74
C THR A 93 -14.79 -3.95 -20.20
N THR A 94 -15.49 -3.35 -21.17
CA THR A 94 -15.27 -3.58 -22.59
C THR A 94 -13.85 -3.17 -22.98
N GLY A 95 -13.05 -4.11 -23.48
CA GLY A 95 -11.66 -3.87 -23.86
C GLY A 95 -10.66 -3.73 -22.71
N VAL A 96 -11.08 -3.86 -21.45
CA VAL A 96 -10.18 -3.91 -20.31
C VAL A 96 -9.42 -5.25 -20.30
N ALA A 97 -8.10 -5.21 -20.39
CA ALA A 97 -7.26 -6.39 -20.20
C ALA A 97 -6.97 -6.60 -18.71
N VAL A 98 -6.91 -7.86 -18.28
CA VAL A 98 -6.61 -8.26 -16.89
C VAL A 98 -5.54 -9.33 -16.86
N ALA A 99 -4.62 -9.23 -15.90
CA ALA A 99 -3.66 -10.28 -15.63
C ALA A 99 -3.39 -10.43 -14.12
N ALA A 100 -3.16 -11.68 -13.69
CA ALA A 100 -2.82 -12.04 -12.32
C ALA A 100 -1.41 -11.59 -11.94
N CYS A 101 -1.20 -11.28 -10.64
CA CYS A 101 0.12 -11.07 -10.05
C CYS A 101 0.24 -11.76 -8.69
N ILE A 102 1.48 -12.09 -8.29
CA ILE A 102 1.80 -12.83 -7.05
C ILE A 102 1.79 -11.85 -5.86
N GLY A 103 0.61 -11.29 -5.60
CA GLY A 103 0.44 -10.10 -4.77
C GLY A 103 1.00 -8.85 -5.46
N THR A 104 0.55 -7.69 -5.00
CA THR A 104 0.89 -6.42 -5.67
C THR A 104 2.33 -5.98 -5.43
N LYS A 105 2.95 -6.38 -4.31
CA LYS A 105 4.32 -5.95 -3.98
C LYS A 105 5.35 -6.35 -5.03
N GLU A 106 5.31 -7.60 -5.51
CA GLU A 106 6.24 -8.05 -6.53
C GLU A 106 6.01 -7.34 -7.87
N PHE A 107 4.74 -7.07 -8.21
CA PHE A 107 4.40 -6.31 -9.42
C PHE A 107 4.92 -4.88 -9.33
N VAL A 108 4.70 -4.21 -8.21
CA VAL A 108 5.20 -2.84 -7.95
C VAL A 108 6.73 -2.79 -8.05
N ALA A 109 7.41 -3.73 -7.40
CA ALA A 109 8.88 -3.78 -7.40
C ALA A 109 9.46 -4.08 -8.79
N GLY A 110 8.83 -4.97 -9.56
CA GLY A 110 9.32 -5.40 -10.86
C GLY A 110 8.93 -4.49 -12.03
N LEU A 111 7.87 -3.71 -11.88
CA LEU A 111 7.30 -2.90 -12.98
C LEU A 111 8.32 -1.97 -13.66
N PRO A 112 9.13 -1.17 -12.95
CA PRO A 112 10.08 -0.27 -13.60
C PRO A 112 11.08 -1.00 -14.48
N HIS A 113 11.55 -2.18 -14.05
CA HIS A 113 12.44 -3.01 -14.84
C HIS A 113 11.80 -3.42 -16.18
N TRP A 114 10.55 -3.89 -16.14
CA TRP A 114 9.83 -4.31 -17.35
C TRP A 114 9.52 -3.13 -18.29
N LEU A 115 9.15 -1.97 -17.74
CA LEU A 115 8.91 -0.77 -18.55
C LEU A 115 10.20 -0.23 -19.18
N ARG A 116 11.32 -0.31 -18.48
CA ARG A 116 12.63 0.09 -19.04
C ARG A 116 13.05 -0.76 -20.23
N LEU A 117 12.73 -2.07 -20.22
CA LEU A 117 12.94 -2.93 -21.39
C LEU A 117 12.10 -2.50 -22.59
N ARG A 118 10.88 -1.97 -22.35
CA ARG A 118 10.00 -1.46 -23.40
C ARG A 118 10.45 -0.11 -23.94
N THR A 119 10.95 0.76 -23.08
CA THR A 119 11.31 2.14 -23.42
C THR A 119 12.71 2.46 -22.82
N PRO A 120 13.79 1.97 -23.43
CA PRO A 120 15.14 2.10 -22.87
C PRO A 120 15.65 3.54 -22.75
N SER A 121 15.04 4.48 -23.49
CA SER A 121 15.37 5.91 -23.43
C SER A 121 14.81 6.63 -22.21
N ARG A 122 13.91 5.99 -21.45
CA ARG A 122 13.33 6.53 -20.22
C ARG A 122 13.91 5.81 -19.00
N ASP A 123 14.09 6.51 -17.90
CA ASP A 123 14.78 6.00 -16.70
C ASP A 123 14.25 6.57 -15.39
N THR A 124 13.09 7.20 -15.40
CA THR A 124 12.51 7.86 -14.22
C THR A 124 11.19 7.22 -13.82
N VAL A 125 11.00 6.99 -12.53
CA VAL A 125 9.73 6.57 -11.92
C VAL A 125 9.23 7.71 -11.06
N LEU A 126 8.02 8.20 -11.35
CA LEU A 126 7.34 9.22 -10.57
C LEU A 126 6.47 8.55 -9.51
N CYS A 127 6.51 9.03 -8.27
CA CYS A 127 5.67 8.52 -7.17
C CYS A 127 5.36 9.62 -6.16
N PRO A 128 4.32 9.47 -5.31
CA PRO A 128 4.03 10.46 -4.28
C PRO A 128 5.20 10.67 -3.30
N LEU A 129 5.34 11.87 -2.77
CA LEU A 129 6.38 12.23 -1.77
C LEU A 129 6.28 11.39 -0.49
N LEU A 130 5.04 11.13 -0.03
CA LEU A 130 4.74 10.19 1.04
C LEU A 130 4.11 8.95 0.40
N ALA A 131 4.84 7.84 0.38
CA ALA A 131 4.45 6.69 -0.41
C ALA A 131 4.85 5.35 0.21
N TYR A 132 4.23 4.30 -0.29
CA TYR A 132 4.68 2.95 -0.03
C TYR A 132 6.13 2.76 -0.53
N PRO A 133 7.08 2.38 0.36
CA PRO A 133 8.52 2.40 0.03
C PRO A 133 8.93 1.58 -1.20
N THR A 134 8.07 0.64 -1.62
CA THR A 134 8.37 -0.23 -2.75
C THR A 134 8.31 0.51 -4.10
N TYR A 135 7.65 1.66 -4.20
CA TYR A 135 7.70 2.46 -5.45
C TYR A 135 9.11 2.97 -5.72
N GLU A 136 9.76 3.58 -4.72
CA GLU A 136 11.16 4.01 -4.82
C GLU A 136 12.10 2.81 -4.99
N MET A 137 11.90 1.76 -4.19
CA MET A 137 12.76 0.57 -4.27
C MET A 137 12.67 -0.12 -5.64
N GLY A 138 11.49 -0.18 -6.25
CA GLY A 138 11.32 -0.71 -7.61
C GLY A 138 12.10 0.08 -8.65
N ALA A 139 12.15 1.41 -8.54
CA ALA A 139 12.97 2.26 -9.39
C ALA A 139 14.47 1.94 -9.19
N ILE A 140 14.94 1.87 -7.95
CA ILE A 140 16.34 1.56 -7.60
C ILE A 140 16.73 0.20 -8.16
N LEU A 141 15.92 -0.84 -7.95
CA LEU A 141 16.18 -2.20 -8.46
C LEU A 141 16.25 -2.27 -9.99
N ALA A 142 15.56 -1.37 -10.67
CA ALA A 142 15.60 -1.25 -12.13
C ALA A 142 16.77 -0.37 -12.62
N GLY A 143 17.59 0.19 -11.74
CA GLY A 143 18.63 1.17 -12.09
C GLY A 143 18.02 2.47 -12.64
N CYS A 144 16.84 2.84 -12.17
CA CYS A 144 16.10 4.05 -12.53
C CYS A 144 16.18 5.09 -11.42
N ARG A 145 15.88 6.34 -11.78
CA ARG A 145 15.68 7.44 -10.83
C ARG A 145 14.27 7.34 -10.24
N ALA A 146 14.16 7.47 -8.93
CA ALA A 146 12.88 7.74 -8.28
C ALA A 146 12.75 9.26 -8.09
N VAL A 147 11.68 9.84 -8.60
CA VAL A 147 11.36 11.26 -8.44
C VAL A 147 10.04 11.36 -7.69
N THR A 148 10.10 11.96 -6.50
CA THR A 148 8.93 12.14 -5.66
C THR A 148 8.17 13.40 -6.07
N VAL A 149 6.85 13.27 -6.19
CA VAL A 149 5.93 14.37 -6.49
C VAL A 149 5.45 14.95 -5.16
N PRO A 150 5.67 16.26 -4.90
CA PRO A 150 5.15 16.93 -3.71
C PRO A 150 3.65 16.75 -3.53
N THR A 151 3.19 16.84 -2.29
CA THR A 151 1.77 16.74 -1.96
C THR A 151 1.21 18.07 -1.50
N ARG A 152 -0.05 18.31 -1.80
CA ARG A 152 -0.86 19.43 -1.30
C ARG A 152 -1.22 19.20 0.18
N PRO A 153 -1.76 20.21 0.88
CA PRO A 153 -2.19 20.06 2.27
C PRO A 153 -3.24 18.97 2.52
N ASP A 154 -4.03 18.61 1.51
CA ASP A 154 -5.02 17.52 1.56
C ASP A 154 -4.41 16.12 1.31
N GLY A 155 -3.11 16.06 1.03
CA GLY A 155 -2.37 14.84 0.75
C GLY A 155 -2.25 14.49 -0.73
N THR A 156 -3.07 15.07 -1.61
CA THR A 156 -3.05 14.78 -3.05
C THR A 156 -1.77 15.27 -3.73
N MET A 157 -1.37 14.61 -4.82
CA MET A 157 -0.16 14.98 -5.56
C MET A 157 -0.29 16.35 -6.24
N GLU A 158 0.76 17.16 -6.14
CA GLU A 158 0.90 18.43 -6.88
C GLU A 158 1.47 18.15 -8.28
N LEU A 159 0.63 17.64 -9.19
CA LEU A 159 1.05 17.23 -10.55
C LEU A 159 1.71 18.35 -11.35
N ALA A 160 1.36 19.61 -11.08
CA ALA A 160 1.96 20.76 -11.74
C ALA A 160 3.43 20.99 -11.35
N SER A 161 3.89 20.39 -10.26
CA SER A 161 5.28 20.46 -9.83
C SER A 161 6.22 19.53 -10.60
N ILE A 162 5.68 18.60 -11.37
CA ILE A 162 6.49 17.66 -12.17
C ILE A 162 7.13 18.44 -13.33
N SER A 163 8.46 18.45 -13.38
CA SER A 163 9.19 19.15 -14.43
C SER A 163 8.96 18.50 -15.80
N ALA A 164 9.04 19.29 -16.87
CA ALA A 164 8.96 18.78 -18.24
C ALA A 164 10.08 17.75 -18.53
N GLU A 165 11.26 17.91 -17.93
CA GLU A 165 12.35 16.96 -18.04
C GLU A 165 12.00 15.62 -17.40
N ASP A 166 11.51 15.61 -16.15
CA ASP A 166 11.14 14.38 -15.47
C ASP A 166 9.96 13.70 -16.14
N ALA A 167 8.97 14.44 -16.64
CA ALA A 167 7.87 13.91 -17.41
C ALA A 167 8.35 13.22 -18.71
N ALA A 168 9.26 13.85 -19.45
CA ALA A 168 9.80 13.28 -20.68
C ALA A 168 10.62 11.99 -20.45
N ARG A 169 11.25 11.85 -19.26
CA ARG A 169 12.03 10.69 -18.85
C ARG A 169 11.20 9.64 -18.11
N ALA A 170 9.95 9.92 -17.77
CA ALA A 170 9.14 9.05 -16.93
C ALA A 170 8.74 7.75 -17.63
N LEU A 171 9.07 6.62 -17.04
CA LEU A 171 8.57 5.28 -17.39
C LEU A 171 7.13 5.12 -16.96
N CYS A 172 6.79 5.63 -15.78
CA CYS A 172 5.46 5.62 -15.22
C CYS A 172 5.29 6.66 -14.10
N LEU A 173 4.03 6.96 -13.79
CA LEU A 173 3.60 7.62 -12.57
C LEU A 173 2.83 6.62 -11.72
N TRP A 174 3.27 6.41 -10.47
CA TRP A 174 2.50 5.71 -9.46
C TRP A 174 1.53 6.67 -8.77
N VAL A 175 0.29 6.23 -8.61
CA VAL A 175 -0.71 6.85 -7.73
C VAL A 175 -1.24 5.78 -6.78
N ASN A 176 -1.63 6.16 -5.56
CA ASN A 176 -2.19 5.23 -4.58
C ASN A 176 -3.44 5.86 -3.95
N SER A 177 -4.61 5.26 -4.20
CA SER A 177 -5.90 5.77 -3.70
C SER A 177 -6.83 4.63 -3.31
N PRO A 178 -7.28 4.59 -2.05
CA PRO A 178 -6.86 5.37 -0.89
C PRO A 178 -5.38 5.19 -0.56
N ALA A 179 -4.72 6.26 -0.13
CA ALA A 179 -3.28 6.29 0.01
C ALA A 179 -2.74 5.59 1.27
N ASN A 180 -1.58 4.97 1.15
CA ASN A 180 -0.74 4.53 2.24
C ASN A 180 0.52 5.42 2.29
N PRO A 181 0.76 6.22 3.35
CA PRO A 181 0.22 6.06 4.70
C PRO A 181 -0.99 6.95 5.05
N GLY A 182 -1.28 8.00 4.30
CA GLY A 182 -2.13 9.11 4.73
C GLY A 182 -3.65 8.86 4.67
N GLY A 183 -4.09 7.83 3.95
CA GLY A 183 -5.51 7.50 3.80
C GLY A 183 -6.34 8.53 3.02
N HIS A 184 -5.71 9.50 2.35
CA HIS A 184 -6.40 10.44 1.46
C HIS A 184 -6.83 9.77 0.16
N LEU A 185 -7.75 10.41 -0.55
CA LEU A 185 -8.19 10.01 -1.88
C LEU A 185 -7.57 10.95 -2.91
N GLU A 186 -7.00 10.38 -3.98
CA GLU A 186 -6.43 11.15 -5.08
C GLU A 186 -7.51 11.61 -6.07
N ASP A 187 -7.24 12.70 -6.76
CA ASP A 187 -8.02 13.09 -7.96
C ASP A 187 -7.59 12.24 -9.15
N LEU A 188 -8.19 11.04 -9.26
CA LEU A 188 -7.86 10.09 -10.31
C LEU A 188 -8.17 10.63 -11.71
N ALA A 189 -9.13 11.56 -11.85
CA ALA A 189 -9.42 12.21 -13.12
C ALA A 189 -8.26 13.12 -13.56
N ALA A 190 -7.77 13.96 -12.65
CA ALA A 190 -6.62 14.83 -12.91
C ALA A 190 -5.35 14.02 -13.21
N VAL A 191 -5.12 12.94 -12.45
CA VAL A 191 -3.97 12.04 -12.65
C VAL A 191 -4.03 11.37 -14.03
N ALA A 192 -5.19 10.84 -14.43
CA ALA A 192 -5.40 10.23 -15.74
C ALA A 192 -5.19 11.23 -16.89
N ALA A 193 -5.72 12.45 -16.76
CA ALA A 193 -5.55 13.51 -17.74
C ALA A 193 -4.08 13.93 -17.86
N TRP A 194 -3.37 14.07 -16.75
CA TRP A 194 -1.94 14.39 -16.74
C TRP A 194 -1.11 13.31 -17.45
N GLY A 195 -1.38 12.02 -17.14
CA GLY A 195 -0.69 10.90 -17.77
C GLY A 195 -0.81 10.93 -19.30
N ARG A 196 -2.03 11.11 -19.81
CA ARG A 196 -2.29 11.21 -21.27
C ARG A 196 -1.62 12.41 -21.90
N SER A 197 -1.74 13.59 -21.26
CA SER A 197 -1.17 14.84 -21.81
C SER A 197 0.35 14.78 -21.93
N ASN A 198 1.02 13.99 -21.09
CA ASN A 198 2.47 13.85 -21.07
C ASN A 198 2.97 12.54 -21.70
N GLY A 199 2.08 11.67 -22.18
CA GLY A 199 2.44 10.36 -22.72
C GLY A 199 3.15 9.47 -21.70
N VAL A 200 2.75 9.58 -20.42
CA VAL A 200 3.31 8.82 -19.29
C VAL A 200 2.26 7.82 -18.80
N PRO A 201 2.55 6.51 -18.83
CA PRO A 201 1.66 5.51 -18.25
C PRO A 201 1.43 5.75 -16.75
N VAL A 202 0.18 5.62 -16.32
CA VAL A 202 -0.20 5.74 -14.92
C VAL A 202 -0.56 4.36 -14.37
N PHE A 203 0.04 4.02 -13.23
CA PHE A 203 -0.28 2.82 -12.47
C PHE A 203 -0.91 3.22 -11.13
N SER A 204 -2.18 2.86 -10.96
CA SER A 204 -2.98 3.18 -9.78
C SER A 204 -3.00 1.98 -8.83
N ASP A 205 -2.30 2.10 -7.70
CA ASP A 205 -2.37 1.11 -6.62
C ASP A 205 -3.64 1.33 -5.80
N GLU A 206 -4.61 0.47 -6.01
CA GLU A 206 -5.96 0.54 -5.45
C GLU A 206 -6.21 -0.58 -4.42
N CYS A 207 -5.13 -1.02 -3.73
CA CYS A 207 -5.22 -2.11 -2.76
C CYS A 207 -6.19 -1.84 -1.60
N TYR A 208 -6.55 -0.58 -1.35
CA TYR A 208 -7.44 -0.17 -0.26
C TYR A 208 -8.80 0.34 -0.75
N VAL A 209 -9.10 0.26 -2.03
CA VAL A 209 -10.29 0.88 -2.64
C VAL A 209 -11.60 0.49 -1.97
N GLU A 210 -11.73 -0.77 -1.53
CA GLU A 210 -12.92 -1.24 -0.81
C GLU A 210 -13.07 -0.61 0.59
N PHE A 211 -12.04 0.02 1.13
CA PHE A 211 -12.02 0.72 2.41
C PHE A 211 -12.01 2.24 2.21
N THR A 212 -12.84 2.73 1.31
CA THR A 212 -13.12 4.15 1.13
C THR A 212 -14.25 4.55 2.08
N TRP A 213 -14.02 5.60 2.88
CA TRP A 213 -14.96 6.12 3.88
C TRP A 213 -15.61 7.43 3.43
N ALA A 214 -14.84 8.31 2.79
CA ALA A 214 -15.32 9.61 2.30
C ALA A 214 -15.82 9.49 0.85
N GLY A 215 -17.06 9.04 0.67
CA GLY A 215 -17.71 8.92 -0.63
C GLY A 215 -17.65 7.51 -1.24
N PRO A 216 -17.98 7.39 -2.53
CA PRO A 216 -17.97 6.10 -3.22
C PRO A 216 -16.56 5.60 -3.49
N CYS A 217 -16.40 4.28 -3.54
CA CYS A 217 -15.17 3.67 -4.04
C CYS A 217 -14.97 4.05 -5.50
N SER A 218 -13.76 4.49 -5.86
CA SER A 218 -13.42 4.91 -7.22
C SER A 218 -12.14 4.24 -7.71
N THR A 219 -12.07 3.99 -9.01
CA THR A 219 -10.91 3.42 -9.69
C THR A 219 -10.50 4.32 -10.85
N ILE A 220 -9.20 4.33 -11.18
CA ILE A 220 -8.68 5.10 -12.30
C ILE A 220 -9.32 4.68 -13.64
N LEU A 221 -9.81 3.45 -13.75
CA LEU A 221 -10.45 2.94 -14.96
C LEU A 221 -11.83 3.55 -15.25
N GLN A 222 -12.43 4.28 -14.31
CA GLN A 222 -13.62 5.12 -14.60
C GLN A 222 -13.31 6.28 -15.55
N HIS A 223 -12.00 6.58 -15.73
CA HIS A 223 -11.52 7.63 -16.63
C HIS A 223 -10.97 7.08 -17.95
N GLY A 224 -11.31 5.81 -18.32
CA GLY A 224 -10.86 5.11 -19.52
C GLY A 224 -9.67 4.21 -19.27
N THR A 225 -9.15 3.58 -20.35
CA THR A 225 -8.06 2.59 -20.23
C THR A 225 -6.76 3.04 -20.86
N GLU A 226 -6.77 3.99 -21.81
CA GLU A 226 -5.57 4.41 -22.53
C GLU A 226 -4.48 4.93 -21.59
N GLY A 227 -3.34 4.23 -21.57
CA GLY A 227 -2.20 4.54 -20.71
C GLY A 227 -2.44 4.32 -19.21
N LEU A 228 -3.56 3.73 -18.81
CA LEU A 228 -3.95 3.56 -17.41
C LEU A 228 -4.00 2.08 -17.02
N VAL A 229 -3.44 1.75 -15.85
CA VAL A 229 -3.49 0.41 -15.26
C VAL A 229 -3.80 0.53 -13.77
N CYS A 230 -4.87 -0.11 -13.31
CA CYS A 230 -5.11 -0.29 -11.87
C CYS A 230 -4.47 -1.57 -11.36
N VAL A 231 -4.11 -1.59 -10.07
CA VAL A 231 -3.51 -2.74 -9.39
C VAL A 231 -4.30 -3.04 -8.12
N HIS A 232 -4.80 -4.27 -8.00
CA HIS A 232 -5.65 -4.71 -6.90
C HIS A 232 -5.09 -5.94 -6.20
N SER A 233 -5.32 -6.01 -4.88
CA SER A 233 -4.86 -7.10 -4.03
C SER A 233 -5.99 -7.74 -3.25
N LEU A 234 -5.98 -9.06 -3.15
CA LEU A 234 -6.87 -9.79 -2.24
C LEU A 234 -6.36 -9.79 -0.79
N SER A 235 -5.12 -9.35 -0.56
CA SER A 235 -4.48 -9.32 0.76
C SER A 235 -5.27 -8.53 1.79
N LYS A 236 -5.83 -7.38 1.37
CA LYS A 236 -6.53 -6.44 2.27
C LYS A 236 -8.03 -6.63 2.22
N ARG A 237 -8.58 -6.70 1.01
CA ARG A 237 -9.99 -6.86 0.74
C ARG A 237 -10.59 -8.12 1.38
N SER A 238 -9.86 -9.23 1.34
CA SER A 238 -10.38 -10.55 1.73
C SER A 238 -9.52 -11.25 2.79
N ASN A 239 -8.64 -10.54 3.48
CA ASN A 239 -7.72 -11.07 4.50
C ASN A 239 -6.84 -12.24 3.99
N LEU A 240 -6.44 -12.18 2.71
CA LEU A 240 -5.71 -13.26 2.02
C LEU A 240 -4.23 -12.90 1.79
N ALA A 241 -3.61 -12.15 2.69
CA ALA A 241 -2.23 -11.70 2.52
C ALA A 241 -1.23 -12.84 2.26
N GLY A 242 -1.42 -13.98 2.92
CA GLY A 242 -0.58 -15.18 2.79
C GLY A 242 -0.73 -15.90 1.45
N LEU A 243 -1.85 -15.78 0.75
CA LEU A 243 -2.07 -16.44 -0.54
C LEU A 243 -1.36 -15.78 -1.72
N ARG A 244 -0.85 -14.56 -1.54
CA ARG A 244 -0.11 -13.84 -2.59
C ARG A 244 -0.91 -13.70 -3.90
N ALA A 245 -2.15 -13.27 -3.82
CA ALA A 245 -3.04 -13.07 -4.96
C ALA A 245 -3.37 -11.59 -5.17
N GLY A 246 -3.31 -11.18 -6.43
CA GLY A 246 -3.71 -9.86 -6.92
C GLY A 246 -3.81 -9.87 -8.43
N PHE A 247 -4.17 -8.74 -9.00
CA PHE A 247 -4.22 -8.57 -10.44
C PHE A 247 -3.94 -7.11 -10.81
N PHE A 248 -3.61 -6.90 -12.08
CA PHE A 248 -3.52 -5.59 -12.71
C PHE A 248 -4.39 -5.57 -13.96
N ALA A 249 -5.05 -4.44 -14.21
CA ALA A 249 -6.04 -4.33 -15.27
C ALA A 249 -6.02 -2.94 -15.90
N GLY A 250 -6.38 -2.84 -17.18
CA GLY A 250 -6.48 -1.55 -17.88
C GLY A 250 -6.05 -1.64 -19.33
N ASP A 251 -5.13 -0.75 -19.74
CA ASP A 251 -4.59 -0.64 -21.11
C ASP A 251 -4.15 -1.99 -21.66
N ALA A 252 -4.79 -2.44 -22.74
CA ALA A 252 -4.56 -3.76 -23.32
C ALA A 252 -3.13 -3.96 -23.84
N GLY A 253 -2.49 -2.90 -24.34
CA GLY A 253 -1.11 -2.92 -24.82
C GLY A 253 -0.10 -3.08 -23.65
N LEU A 254 -0.31 -2.36 -22.55
CA LEU A 254 0.52 -2.45 -21.35
C LEU A 254 0.33 -3.80 -20.65
N VAL A 255 -0.90 -4.18 -20.37
CA VAL A 255 -1.22 -5.45 -19.70
C VAL A 255 -0.72 -6.63 -20.53
N GLY A 256 -0.94 -6.63 -21.85
CA GLY A 256 -0.47 -7.68 -22.74
C GLY A 256 1.06 -7.78 -22.81
N TYR A 257 1.76 -6.65 -22.84
CA TYR A 257 3.22 -6.61 -22.81
C TYR A 257 3.78 -7.19 -21.50
N LEU A 258 3.29 -6.68 -20.38
CA LEU A 258 3.72 -7.13 -19.05
C LEU A 258 3.42 -8.61 -18.82
N SER A 259 2.28 -9.11 -19.27
CA SER A 259 1.88 -10.53 -19.13
C SER A 259 2.86 -11.45 -19.85
N ARG A 260 3.28 -11.09 -21.09
CA ARG A 260 4.25 -11.91 -21.84
C ARG A 260 5.60 -11.98 -21.14
N LEU A 261 6.12 -10.86 -20.64
CA LEU A 261 7.39 -10.84 -19.88
C LEU A 261 7.29 -11.69 -18.62
N ARG A 262 6.20 -11.55 -17.86
CA ARG A 262 5.96 -12.26 -16.62
C ARG A 262 5.86 -13.77 -16.85
N GLN A 263 5.29 -14.20 -17.97
CA GLN A 263 5.25 -15.60 -18.38
C GLN A 263 6.67 -16.17 -18.57
N HIS A 264 7.55 -15.45 -19.27
CA HIS A 264 8.95 -15.86 -19.43
C HIS A 264 9.72 -15.86 -18.12
N ALA A 265 9.41 -14.95 -17.22
CA ALA A 265 10.04 -14.86 -15.91
C ALA A 265 9.50 -15.87 -14.87
N GLY A 266 8.49 -16.67 -15.24
CA GLY A 266 7.92 -17.72 -14.37
C GLY A 266 6.98 -17.19 -13.28
N PHE A 267 6.46 -15.97 -13.40
CA PHE A 267 5.50 -15.41 -12.44
C PHE A 267 4.11 -16.00 -12.66
N MET A 268 3.73 -16.93 -11.79
CA MET A 268 2.46 -17.63 -11.83
C MET A 268 1.82 -17.69 -10.44
N VAL A 269 0.60 -17.20 -10.32
CA VAL A 269 -0.20 -17.42 -9.11
C VAL A 269 -0.61 -18.89 -9.10
N PRO A 270 -0.44 -19.65 -8.00
CA PRO A 270 -0.83 -21.07 -7.95
C PRO A 270 -2.30 -21.28 -8.33
N GLY A 271 -2.61 -22.39 -9.04
CA GLY A 271 -3.95 -22.69 -9.51
C GLY A 271 -5.03 -22.66 -8.41
N PRO A 272 -4.83 -23.34 -7.26
CA PRO A 272 -5.76 -23.26 -6.14
C PRO A 272 -6.01 -21.83 -5.64
N VAL A 273 -4.97 -20.99 -5.63
CA VAL A 273 -5.08 -19.59 -5.22
C VAL A 273 -5.88 -18.76 -6.23
N GLN A 274 -5.73 -19.04 -7.53
CA GLN A 274 -6.53 -18.36 -8.56
C GLN A 274 -8.02 -18.72 -8.43
N HIS A 275 -8.34 -20.00 -8.21
CA HIS A 275 -9.72 -20.43 -7.99
C HIS A 275 -10.33 -19.78 -6.74
N ALA A 276 -9.64 -19.87 -5.59
CA ALA A 276 -10.07 -19.20 -4.36
C ALA A 276 -10.20 -17.67 -4.51
N GLY A 277 -9.32 -17.07 -5.29
CA GLY A 277 -9.36 -15.66 -5.62
C GLY A 277 -10.57 -15.26 -6.46
N ALA A 278 -10.97 -16.10 -7.42
CA ALA A 278 -12.19 -15.88 -8.20
C ALA A 278 -13.44 -15.92 -7.30
N VAL A 279 -13.52 -16.89 -6.40
CA VAL A 279 -14.59 -16.97 -5.39
C VAL A 279 -14.61 -15.73 -4.48
N ALA A 280 -13.44 -15.29 -3.99
CA ALA A 280 -13.35 -14.09 -3.16
C ALA A 280 -13.82 -12.83 -3.88
N LEU A 281 -13.53 -12.69 -5.17
CA LEU A 281 -13.97 -11.56 -6.00
C LEU A 281 -15.48 -11.62 -6.30
N GLY A 282 -16.06 -12.80 -6.32
CA GLY A 282 -17.50 -13.03 -6.52
C GLY A 282 -18.36 -12.76 -5.27
N GLU A 283 -17.75 -12.70 -4.08
CA GLU A 283 -18.46 -12.61 -2.80
C GLU A 283 -18.13 -11.27 -2.13
N ASP A 284 -19.14 -10.43 -1.88
CA ASP A 284 -18.96 -9.09 -1.33
C ASP A 284 -19.34 -8.98 0.16
N SER A 285 -20.11 -9.95 0.70
CA SER A 285 -20.64 -9.84 2.08
C SER A 285 -19.53 -9.84 3.14
N HIS A 286 -18.44 -10.58 2.91
CA HIS A 286 -17.29 -10.55 3.82
C HIS A 286 -16.58 -9.19 3.80
N VAL A 287 -16.55 -8.52 2.63
CA VAL A 287 -15.96 -7.20 2.51
C VAL A 287 -16.77 -6.17 3.29
N GLU A 288 -18.10 -6.20 3.18
CA GLU A 288 -18.96 -5.28 3.93
C GLU A 288 -18.84 -5.50 5.45
N ARG A 289 -18.74 -6.75 5.90
CA ARG A 289 -18.44 -7.04 7.31
C ARG A 289 -17.08 -6.49 7.75
N GLN A 290 -16.04 -6.73 6.94
CA GLN A 290 -14.69 -6.26 7.25
C GLN A 290 -14.59 -4.74 7.22
N ARG A 291 -15.31 -4.07 6.32
CA ARG A 291 -15.43 -2.60 6.29
C ARG A 291 -15.96 -2.07 7.62
N ALA A 292 -17.06 -2.65 8.11
CA ALA A 292 -17.65 -2.23 9.39
C ALA A 292 -16.66 -2.41 10.56
N ILE A 293 -15.93 -3.53 10.59
CA ILE A 293 -14.92 -3.81 11.62
C ILE A 293 -13.79 -2.76 11.56
N TYR A 294 -13.23 -2.49 10.38
CA TYR A 294 -12.13 -1.52 10.27
C TYR A 294 -12.56 -0.10 10.61
N LEU A 295 -13.76 0.31 10.21
CA LEU A 295 -14.26 1.64 10.57
C LEU A 295 -14.41 1.77 12.10
N ALA A 296 -15.03 0.78 12.75
CA ALA A 296 -15.16 0.77 14.20
C ALA A 296 -13.78 0.80 14.92
N ARG A 297 -12.80 0.04 14.42
CA ARG A 297 -11.43 0.06 14.97
C ARG A 297 -10.74 1.41 14.79
N LEU A 298 -10.91 2.06 13.63
CA LEU A 298 -10.38 3.40 13.36
C LEU A 298 -10.98 4.43 14.34
N GLU A 299 -12.31 4.43 14.49
CA GLU A 299 -13.02 5.32 15.42
C GLU A 299 -12.57 5.08 16.86
N ARG A 300 -12.55 3.82 17.29
CA ARG A 300 -12.17 3.45 18.65
C ARG A 300 -10.72 3.81 18.97
N PHE A 301 -9.79 3.55 18.06
CA PHE A 301 -8.39 3.84 18.33
C PHE A 301 -8.06 5.34 18.27
N ALA A 302 -8.75 6.09 17.41
CA ALA A 302 -8.66 7.55 17.41
C ALA A 302 -9.13 8.13 18.77
N GLU A 303 -10.19 7.57 19.36
CA GLU A 303 -10.64 7.94 20.70
C GLU A 303 -9.59 7.61 21.79
N ILE A 304 -9.00 6.40 21.74
CA ILE A 304 -7.93 5.99 22.67
C ILE A 304 -6.76 6.97 22.62
N LEU A 305 -6.30 7.33 21.44
CA LEU A 305 -5.21 8.29 21.27
C LEU A 305 -5.61 9.69 21.77
N SER A 306 -6.81 10.15 21.48
CA SER A 306 -7.33 11.45 21.93
C SER A 306 -7.39 11.54 23.46
N GLN A 307 -7.81 10.49 24.16
CA GLN A 307 -7.81 10.41 25.62
C GLN A 307 -6.42 10.51 26.22
N SER A 308 -5.39 10.14 25.46
CA SER A 308 -3.98 10.24 25.84
C SER A 308 -3.33 11.59 25.43
N GLY A 309 -4.10 12.52 24.83
CA GLY A 309 -3.61 13.81 24.37
C GLY A 309 -3.00 13.82 22.97
N ILE A 310 -3.24 12.75 22.18
CA ILE A 310 -2.75 12.62 20.80
C ILE A 310 -3.94 12.80 19.84
N ASP A 311 -3.96 13.90 19.08
CA ASP A 311 -5.01 14.15 18.08
C ASP A 311 -4.88 13.16 16.90
N ALA A 312 -5.92 12.38 16.64
CA ALA A 312 -5.97 11.42 15.56
C ALA A 312 -7.28 11.62 14.78
N ARG A 313 -7.13 11.90 13.48
CA ARG A 313 -8.28 12.11 12.58
C ARG A 313 -8.54 10.86 11.76
N LEU A 314 -9.84 10.60 11.52
CA LEU A 314 -10.23 9.52 10.63
C LEU A 314 -9.77 9.80 9.20
N PRO A 315 -9.22 8.79 8.50
CA PRO A 315 -8.80 8.94 7.11
C PRO A 315 -10.01 8.99 6.16
N SER A 316 -9.81 9.47 4.95
CA SER A 316 -10.81 9.36 3.88
C SER A 316 -10.96 7.93 3.35
N GLY A 317 -9.95 7.10 3.56
CA GLY A 317 -9.93 5.68 3.20
C GLY A 317 -8.79 4.93 3.86
N SER A 318 -8.63 3.63 3.54
CA SER A 318 -7.72 2.66 4.16
C SER A 318 -8.08 2.32 5.61
N PHE A 319 -7.27 1.50 6.26
CA PHE A 319 -7.37 1.16 7.68
C PHE A 319 -6.18 1.71 8.50
N TYR A 320 -5.60 2.81 8.04
CA TYR A 320 -4.49 3.49 8.71
C TYR A 320 -4.94 4.79 9.34
N LEU A 321 -4.49 5.06 10.58
CA LEU A 321 -4.43 6.42 11.09
C LEU A 321 -3.04 6.99 10.78
N TRP A 322 -3.02 8.20 10.24
CA TRP A 322 -1.81 9.00 10.03
C TRP A 322 -1.79 10.11 11.07
N VAL A 323 -1.03 9.86 12.12
CA VAL A 323 -1.09 10.63 13.36
C VAL A 323 0.07 11.58 13.44
N ALA A 324 -0.20 12.88 13.53
CA ALA A 324 0.84 13.89 13.73
C ALA A 324 1.42 13.78 15.15
N VAL A 325 2.73 13.95 15.26
CA VAL A 325 3.38 14.11 16.57
C VAL A 325 2.87 15.40 17.22
N PRO A 326 2.37 15.37 18.46
CA PRO A 326 1.87 16.55 19.14
C PRO A 326 2.92 17.68 19.24
N LYS A 327 2.48 18.91 19.05
CA LYS A 327 3.38 20.07 19.18
C LYS A 327 3.91 20.17 20.61
N GLY A 328 5.22 20.35 20.73
CA GLY A 328 5.87 20.42 22.04
C GLY A 328 6.09 19.09 22.71
N PHE A 329 5.84 17.97 22.00
CA PHE A 329 6.16 16.65 22.51
C PHE A 329 7.69 16.51 22.66
N GLU A 330 8.12 16.45 23.90
CA GLU A 330 9.52 16.17 24.23
C GLU A 330 9.66 14.69 24.67
N PRO A 331 10.58 13.95 24.05
CA PRO A 331 10.80 12.56 24.46
C PRO A 331 11.32 12.51 25.88
N HIS A 332 10.58 11.87 26.78
CA HIS A 332 11.07 11.55 28.10
C HIS A 332 12.15 10.47 27.99
N GLY A 333 13.43 10.82 28.06
CA GLY A 333 14.51 9.81 28.06
C GLY A 333 15.83 10.22 27.40
N GLY A 334 16.09 11.51 27.22
CA GLY A 334 17.41 11.98 26.82
C GLY A 334 17.53 12.39 25.36
N ALA A 335 18.52 13.23 25.07
CA ALA A 335 18.81 13.92 23.81
C ALA A 335 19.19 13.01 22.61
N GLY A 336 18.64 11.82 22.50
CA GLY A 336 19.07 10.79 21.53
C GLY A 336 18.22 10.64 20.26
N GLU A 337 16.96 11.04 20.25
CA GLU A 337 16.11 10.88 19.06
C GLU A 337 15.76 12.22 18.44
N ALA A 338 16.54 12.62 17.43
CA ALA A 338 16.31 13.84 16.67
C ALA A 338 15.05 13.78 15.79
N ASN A 339 14.44 12.58 15.59
CA ASN A 339 13.28 12.39 14.75
C ASN A 339 12.01 12.22 15.61
N PRO A 340 11.05 13.19 15.54
CA PRO A 340 9.84 13.17 16.37
C PRO A 340 8.97 11.92 16.18
N ALA A 341 8.92 11.35 14.97
CA ALA A 341 8.15 10.13 14.72
C ALA A 341 8.70 8.93 15.52
N TRP A 342 10.01 8.77 15.59
CA TRP A 342 10.65 7.72 16.38
C TRP A 342 10.44 7.94 17.88
N ALA A 343 10.50 9.20 18.33
CA ALA A 343 10.24 9.55 19.72
C ALA A 343 8.80 9.16 20.13
N LEU A 344 7.80 9.49 19.31
CA LEU A 344 6.42 9.09 19.59
C LEU A 344 6.23 7.56 19.49
N THR A 345 6.86 6.89 18.54
CA THR A 345 6.83 5.42 18.44
C THR A 345 7.41 4.77 19.68
N ARG A 346 8.53 5.27 20.21
CA ARG A 346 9.13 4.79 21.47
C ARG A 346 8.23 5.04 22.66
N TRP A 347 7.60 6.22 22.73
CA TRP A 347 6.66 6.54 23.81
C TRP A 347 5.48 5.57 23.82
N LEU A 348 4.88 5.33 22.66
CA LEU A 348 3.77 4.38 22.49
C LEU A 348 4.18 2.95 22.85
N ALA A 349 5.38 2.52 22.45
CA ALA A 349 5.92 1.21 22.81
C ALA A 349 6.14 1.09 24.33
N GLY A 350 6.70 2.13 24.97
CA GLY A 350 7.04 2.14 26.38
C GLY A 350 5.87 2.29 27.34
N HIS A 351 4.78 2.95 26.92
CA HIS A 351 3.63 3.22 27.79
C HIS A 351 2.38 2.41 27.39
N GLY A 352 2.18 2.20 26.10
CA GLY A 352 1.03 1.48 25.57
C GLY A 352 1.31 0.02 25.23
N GLY A 353 2.58 -0.40 25.19
CA GLY A 353 2.95 -1.71 24.67
C GLY A 353 2.53 -1.89 23.20
N VAL A 354 2.45 -0.78 22.45
CA VAL A 354 1.99 -0.79 21.06
C VAL A 354 3.11 -0.35 20.12
N LEU A 355 3.31 -1.12 19.07
CA LEU A 355 4.28 -0.82 18.03
C LEU A 355 3.58 -0.18 16.83
N VAL A 356 4.04 1.00 16.41
CA VAL A 356 3.53 1.72 15.24
C VAL A 356 4.67 1.99 14.25
N ALA A 357 4.37 2.34 13.01
CA ALA A 357 5.41 2.65 12.03
C ALA A 357 5.77 4.15 12.08
N PRO A 358 7.05 4.53 12.30
CA PRO A 358 7.50 5.90 12.14
C PRO A 358 7.26 6.40 10.71
N GLY A 359 6.83 7.65 10.57
CA GLY A 359 6.37 8.14 9.30
C GLY A 359 7.47 8.35 8.26
N ASP A 360 8.73 8.53 8.68
CA ASP A 360 9.89 8.60 7.78
C ASP A 360 10.14 7.29 7.02
N THR A 361 9.54 6.18 7.44
CA THR A 361 9.43 4.93 6.68
C THR A 361 8.80 5.14 5.30
N TYR A 362 7.92 6.14 5.16
CA TYR A 362 7.17 6.45 3.93
C TYR A 362 7.74 7.65 3.16
N GLY A 363 8.88 8.13 3.58
CA GLY A 363 9.60 9.28 3.01
C GLY A 363 9.95 10.32 4.07
N PRO A 364 11.00 11.13 3.85
CA PRO A 364 11.50 12.09 4.83
C PRO A 364 10.45 13.11 5.33
N ALA A 365 9.48 13.45 4.48
CA ALA A 365 8.37 14.33 4.84
C ALA A 365 7.43 13.75 5.92
N GLY A 366 7.52 12.45 6.18
CA GLY A 366 6.75 11.76 7.22
C GLY A 366 7.35 11.86 8.63
N SER A 367 8.51 12.48 8.82
CA SER A 367 9.24 12.52 10.11
C SER A 367 8.45 13.14 11.27
N GLY A 368 7.39 13.91 11.00
CA GLY A 368 6.48 14.47 11.99
C GLY A 368 5.23 13.64 12.27
N HIS A 369 5.16 12.39 11.81
CA HIS A 369 3.97 11.54 11.94
C HIS A 369 4.32 10.10 12.27
N VAL A 370 3.33 9.35 12.75
CA VAL A 370 3.36 7.89 12.83
C VAL A 370 2.16 7.29 12.10
N ARG A 371 2.33 6.10 11.51
CA ARG A 371 1.23 5.35 10.92
C ARG A 371 0.80 4.23 11.86
N VAL A 372 -0.50 4.15 12.14
CA VAL A 372 -1.12 3.10 12.95
C VAL A 372 -2.00 2.23 12.05
N ALA A 373 -1.73 0.93 11.99
CA ALA A 373 -2.48 -0.03 11.18
C ALA A 373 -3.53 -0.75 12.05
N LEU A 374 -4.82 -0.47 11.83
CA LEU A 374 -5.93 -1.01 12.66
C LEU A 374 -6.34 -2.42 12.23
N VAL A 375 -5.37 -3.33 12.22
CA VAL A 375 -5.52 -4.71 11.72
C VAL A 375 -5.50 -5.77 12.82
N GLN A 376 -5.31 -5.37 14.09
CA GLN A 376 -5.33 -6.27 15.24
C GLN A 376 -6.76 -6.47 15.80
N PRO A 377 -7.03 -7.57 16.53
CA PRO A 377 -8.32 -7.82 17.15
C PRO A 377 -8.72 -6.73 18.15
N ASP A 378 -10.02 -6.59 18.38
CA ASP A 378 -10.57 -5.53 19.22
C ASP A 378 -10.09 -5.60 20.68
N ASP A 379 -9.92 -6.81 21.24
CA ASP A 379 -9.38 -7.02 22.58
C ASP A 379 -7.92 -6.54 22.74
N HIS A 380 -7.12 -6.61 21.67
CA HIS A 380 -5.78 -6.03 21.64
C HIS A 380 -5.84 -4.48 21.65
N LEU A 381 -6.79 -3.87 20.95
CA LEU A 381 -6.98 -2.41 20.99
C LEU A 381 -7.41 -1.95 22.39
N GLU A 382 -8.32 -2.68 23.03
CA GLU A 382 -8.72 -2.42 24.42
C GLU A 382 -7.58 -2.66 25.44
N LEU A 383 -6.67 -3.60 25.16
CA LEU A 383 -5.45 -3.77 25.96
C LEU A 383 -4.58 -2.50 25.91
N VAL A 384 -4.38 -1.92 24.73
CA VAL A 384 -3.67 -0.64 24.57
C VAL A 384 -4.39 0.49 25.30
N ALA A 385 -5.72 0.55 25.20
CA ALA A 385 -6.54 1.55 25.89
C ALA A 385 -6.31 1.52 27.40
N ARG A 386 -6.36 0.34 28.02
CA ARG A 386 -6.11 0.17 29.46
C ARG A 386 -4.71 0.63 29.89
N ARG A 387 -3.69 0.34 29.07
CA ARG A 387 -2.30 0.72 29.35
C ARG A 387 -2.08 2.23 29.25
N LEU A 388 -2.68 2.86 28.22
CA LEU A 388 -2.55 4.30 27.98
C LEU A 388 -3.42 5.14 28.93
N HIS A 389 -4.53 4.59 29.46
CA HIS A 389 -5.45 5.32 30.35
C HIS A 389 -4.76 5.88 31.61
N ALA A 390 -3.74 5.20 32.12
CA ALA A 390 -2.93 5.63 33.26
C ALA A 390 -1.85 6.66 32.88
N THR A 391 -1.67 6.95 31.59
CA THR A 391 -0.54 7.75 31.08
C THR A 391 -1.07 8.86 30.18
N ARG A 392 -0.85 10.11 30.56
CA ARG A 392 -1.12 11.26 29.67
C ARG A 392 0.19 11.77 29.11
N LEU A 393 0.17 12.14 27.83
CA LEU A 393 1.24 12.94 27.26
C LEU A 393 1.27 14.29 28.00
N SER A 394 2.36 14.56 28.70
CA SER A 394 2.61 15.82 29.41
C SER A 394 3.40 16.76 28.52
#